data_2bdc80f260e0ac62078de3b0686d79c6
#
_entry.id   2bdc80f260e0ac62078de3b0686d79c6
#
_cell.length_a   1.000
_cell.length_b   1.000
_cell.length_c   1.000
_cell.angle_alpha   90.00
_cell.angle_beta   90.00
_cell.angle_gamma   90.00
#
_symmetry.space_group_name_H-M   'P 1'
#
loop_
_entity.id
_entity.type
_entity.pdbx_description
1 polymer ?
#
loop_
_entity_poly.entity_id
_entity_poly.type
_entity_poly.pdbx_seq_one_letter_code
_entity_poly.pdbx_strand_id
1 'polypeptide(L)'
;IVDNAKILDVPIVVFESSIYDIVAEDEKSPCYLCARMRRGHLYAKAKELGCNKIALGHHFDDVIETIVMGMLYGAQIQTMMPKLHSTNFEGMELIRPLYLVREEDIIHWAKYNELNFIRCACRLTDNCSISETGDKGSMRAEVKKLIRELAAKNPYIEKNIFRSVENVSLDTVIAYKKNGVKHSFLESYD
;
A
#
# COMPACT_ATOMS: atom_id res chain seq x y z
N ILE A 1 0.47 15.19 -13.37
CA ILE A 1 1.72 14.96 -12.57
C ILE A 1 2.78 15.97 -12.98
N VAL A 2 3.09 16.10 -14.26
CA VAL A 2 4.11 17.06 -14.76
C VAL A 2 3.82 18.50 -14.31
N ASP A 3 2.56 18.94 -14.40
CA ASP A 3 2.14 20.28 -13.99
C ASP A 3 2.29 20.48 -12.47
N ASN A 4 1.90 19.47 -11.66
CA ASN A 4 2.12 19.52 -10.23
C ASN A 4 3.61 19.59 -9.87
N ALA A 5 4.47 18.85 -10.58
CA ALA A 5 5.91 18.91 -10.37
C ALA A 5 6.49 20.30 -10.67
N LYS A 6 5.98 20.98 -11.71
CA LYS A 6 6.35 22.38 -12.02
C LYS A 6 5.91 23.34 -10.92
N ILE A 7 4.67 23.20 -10.40
CA ILE A 7 4.14 24.04 -9.31
C ILE A 7 5.03 23.93 -8.07
N LEU A 8 5.48 22.70 -7.76
CA LEU A 8 6.27 22.39 -6.57
C LEU A 8 7.78 22.53 -6.77
N ASP A 9 8.23 22.93 -7.95
CA ASP A 9 9.65 22.98 -8.35
C ASP A 9 10.40 21.67 -8.08
N VAL A 10 9.74 20.53 -8.38
CA VAL A 10 10.31 19.19 -8.20
C VAL A 10 10.77 18.64 -9.54
N PRO A 11 12.04 18.21 -9.66
CA PRO A 11 12.53 17.62 -10.89
C PRO A 11 11.80 16.31 -11.20
N ILE A 12 11.39 16.13 -12.45
CA ILE A 12 10.65 14.95 -12.90
C ILE A 12 11.29 14.33 -14.14
N VAL A 13 11.38 13.00 -14.16
CA VAL A 13 11.77 12.22 -15.34
C VAL A 13 10.56 11.42 -15.80
N VAL A 14 10.13 11.67 -17.03
CA VAL A 14 9.05 10.93 -17.68
C VAL A 14 9.65 9.79 -18.48
N PHE A 15 9.12 8.59 -18.32
CA PHE A 15 9.50 7.42 -19.10
C PHE A 15 8.26 6.59 -19.45
N GLU A 16 8.31 5.92 -20.58
CA GLU A 16 7.23 5.12 -21.10
C GLU A 16 7.49 3.63 -20.91
N SER A 17 6.44 2.83 -20.92
CA SER A 17 6.51 1.37 -20.89
C SER A 17 5.32 0.74 -21.61
N SER A 18 5.52 -0.43 -22.21
CA SER A 18 4.50 -1.25 -22.85
C SER A 18 3.74 -2.17 -21.88
N ILE A 19 3.85 -1.92 -20.55
CA ILE A 19 3.24 -2.78 -19.52
C ILE A 19 1.74 -2.92 -19.74
N TYR A 20 1.07 -1.86 -20.17
CA TYR A 20 -0.36 -1.88 -20.40
C TYR A 20 -0.76 -2.88 -21.49
N ASP A 21 -0.03 -2.91 -22.61
CA ASP A 21 -0.32 -3.76 -23.75
C ASP A 21 -0.17 -5.24 -23.36
N ILE A 22 0.90 -5.56 -22.60
CA ILE A 22 1.17 -6.91 -22.09
C ILE A 22 0.08 -7.37 -21.11
N VAL A 23 -0.36 -6.48 -20.22
CA VAL A 23 -1.32 -6.82 -19.16
C VAL A 23 -2.74 -6.91 -19.69
N ALA A 24 -3.07 -6.19 -20.76
CA ALA A 24 -4.39 -6.23 -21.38
C ALA A 24 -4.74 -7.60 -21.97
N GLU A 25 -3.73 -8.43 -22.25
CA GLU A 25 -3.89 -9.81 -22.76
C GLU A 25 -4.10 -10.85 -21.63
N ASP A 26 -3.89 -10.47 -20.34
CA ASP A 26 -4.07 -11.40 -19.19
C ASP A 26 -5.51 -11.34 -18.67
N GLU A 27 -6.29 -12.38 -19.00
CA GLU A 27 -7.70 -12.52 -18.58
C GLU A 27 -7.86 -12.89 -17.08
N LYS A 28 -6.81 -13.44 -16.42
CA LYS A 28 -6.95 -14.02 -15.07
C LYS A 28 -6.69 -13.03 -13.93
N SER A 29 -5.65 -12.22 -14.05
CA SER A 29 -5.21 -11.34 -12.95
C SER A 29 -4.50 -10.08 -13.44
N PRO A 30 -5.11 -9.27 -14.31
CA PRO A 30 -4.44 -8.14 -14.96
C PRO A 30 -3.89 -7.12 -13.94
N CYS A 31 -4.62 -6.86 -12.86
CA CYS A 31 -4.20 -5.91 -11.83
C CYS A 31 -2.96 -6.37 -11.06
N TYR A 32 -2.87 -7.66 -10.73
CA TYR A 32 -1.71 -8.23 -10.04
C TYR A 32 -0.46 -8.19 -10.93
N LEU A 33 -0.60 -8.62 -12.19
CA LEU A 33 0.49 -8.60 -13.16
C LEU A 33 0.97 -7.17 -13.41
N CYS A 34 0.05 -6.23 -13.61
CA CYS A 34 0.35 -4.81 -13.79
C CYS A 34 1.16 -4.25 -12.59
N ALA A 35 0.69 -4.50 -11.37
CA ALA A 35 1.37 -4.00 -10.17
C ALA A 35 2.79 -4.59 -10.05
N ARG A 36 2.96 -5.87 -10.38
CA ARG A 36 4.27 -6.55 -10.35
C ARG A 36 5.24 -5.98 -11.39
N MET A 37 4.78 -5.84 -12.63
CA MET A 37 5.59 -5.32 -13.74
C MET A 37 5.96 -3.85 -13.52
N ARG A 38 4.99 -3.01 -13.12
CA ARG A 38 5.25 -1.60 -12.79
C ARG A 38 6.29 -1.45 -11.68
N ARG A 39 6.21 -2.28 -10.63
CA ARG A 39 7.20 -2.27 -9.56
C ARG A 39 8.58 -2.62 -10.10
N GLY A 40 8.74 -3.69 -10.87
CA GLY A 40 10.01 -4.09 -11.47
C GLY A 40 10.60 -2.98 -12.35
N HIS A 41 9.77 -2.37 -13.18
CA HIS A 41 10.19 -1.29 -14.07
C HIS A 41 10.64 -0.03 -13.31
N LEU A 42 9.92 0.34 -12.24
CA LEU A 42 10.30 1.47 -11.37
C LEU A 42 11.65 1.22 -10.69
N TYR A 43 11.91 0.00 -10.21
CA TYR A 43 13.20 -0.35 -9.61
C TYR A 43 14.34 -0.28 -10.61
N ALA A 44 14.14 -0.84 -11.81
CA ALA A 44 15.13 -0.78 -12.88
C ALA A 44 15.45 0.67 -13.25
N LYS A 45 14.42 1.49 -13.43
CA LYS A 45 14.59 2.91 -13.78
C LYS A 45 15.25 3.73 -12.68
N ALA A 46 14.88 3.50 -11.43
CA ALA A 46 15.52 4.14 -10.28
C ALA A 46 17.01 3.80 -10.21
N LYS A 47 17.39 2.55 -10.48
CA LYS A 47 18.79 2.12 -10.52
C LYS A 47 19.57 2.77 -11.67
N GLU A 48 18.99 2.87 -12.87
CA GLU A 48 19.56 3.60 -14.01
C GLU A 48 19.84 5.08 -13.68
N LEU A 49 18.97 5.70 -12.89
CA LEU A 49 19.10 7.08 -12.42
C LEU A 49 20.04 7.24 -11.21
N GLY A 50 20.74 6.17 -10.80
CA GLY A 50 21.66 6.18 -9.66
C GLY A 50 20.96 6.26 -8.30
N CYS A 51 19.64 6.03 -8.23
CA CYS A 51 18.91 6.00 -6.96
C CYS A 51 19.14 4.67 -6.23
N ASN A 52 19.21 4.72 -4.92
CA ASN A 52 19.27 3.54 -4.05
C ASN A 52 17.99 3.32 -3.23
N LYS A 53 16.98 4.18 -3.41
CA LYS A 53 15.70 4.10 -2.68
C LYS A 53 14.52 4.38 -3.61
N ILE A 54 13.40 3.70 -3.32
CA ILE A 54 12.08 4.02 -3.87
C ILE A 54 11.19 4.49 -2.73
N ALA A 55 10.68 5.71 -2.82
CA ALA A 55 9.69 6.24 -1.90
C ALA A 55 8.28 5.97 -2.44
N LEU A 56 7.44 5.31 -1.66
CA LEU A 56 6.03 5.09 -1.97
C LEU A 56 5.14 6.00 -1.14
N GLY A 57 4.08 6.52 -1.74
CA GLY A 57 3.11 7.43 -1.12
C GLY A 57 2.10 6.76 -0.17
N HIS A 58 2.35 5.54 0.30
CA HIS A 58 1.47 4.91 1.28
C HIS A 58 1.48 5.70 2.60
N HIS A 59 0.30 5.87 3.18
CA HIS A 59 0.05 6.69 4.35
C HIS A 59 -0.57 5.88 5.49
N PHE A 60 -0.82 6.50 6.65
CA PHE A 60 -1.34 5.84 7.85
C PHE A 60 -2.62 5.03 7.60
N ASP A 61 -3.56 5.59 6.84
CA ASP A 61 -4.85 4.94 6.57
C ASP A 61 -4.64 3.67 5.73
N ASP A 62 -3.72 3.66 4.74
CA ASP A 62 -3.34 2.44 4.00
C ASP A 62 -2.78 1.34 4.91
N VAL A 63 -2.03 1.73 5.95
CA VAL A 63 -1.44 0.78 6.91
C VAL A 63 -2.51 0.08 7.70
N ILE A 64 -3.43 0.83 8.33
CA ILE A 64 -4.51 0.25 9.15
C ILE A 64 -5.51 -0.55 8.31
N GLU A 65 -5.83 -0.11 7.10
CA GLU A 65 -6.62 -0.88 6.14
C GLU A 65 -5.93 -2.22 5.81
N THR A 66 -4.63 -2.21 5.57
CA THR A 66 -3.86 -3.44 5.27
C THR A 66 -3.86 -4.43 6.43
N ILE A 67 -3.74 -3.96 7.67
CA ILE A 67 -3.82 -4.79 8.86
C ILE A 67 -5.19 -5.49 8.94
N VAL A 68 -6.27 -4.72 8.86
CA VAL A 68 -7.64 -5.26 8.95
C VAL A 68 -7.96 -6.18 7.78
N MET A 69 -7.55 -5.83 6.54
CA MET A 69 -7.68 -6.72 5.39
C MET A 69 -6.93 -8.04 5.57
N GLY A 70 -5.71 -7.99 6.12
CA GLY A 70 -4.92 -9.18 6.42
C GLY A 70 -5.65 -10.12 7.39
N MET A 71 -6.28 -9.58 8.43
CA MET A 71 -7.05 -10.34 9.41
C MET A 71 -8.35 -10.92 8.83
N LEU A 72 -9.16 -10.10 8.16
CA LEU A 72 -10.51 -10.49 7.73
C LEU A 72 -10.52 -11.36 6.48
N TYR A 73 -9.61 -11.12 5.55
CA TYR A 73 -9.60 -11.80 4.23
C TYR A 73 -8.34 -12.64 3.99
N GLY A 74 -7.26 -12.40 4.73
CA GLY A 74 -5.99 -13.09 4.54
C GLY A 74 -5.64 -14.12 5.62
N ALA A 75 -6.43 -14.23 6.70
CA ALA A 75 -6.15 -15.09 7.86
C ALA A 75 -4.73 -14.88 8.43
N GLN A 76 -4.23 -13.64 8.44
CA GLN A 76 -2.89 -13.31 8.92
C GLN A 76 -2.83 -11.91 9.52
N ILE A 77 -2.00 -11.76 10.55
CA ILE A 77 -1.68 -10.47 11.16
C ILE A 77 -0.37 -10.00 10.53
N GLN A 78 -0.46 -9.04 9.63
CA GLN A 78 0.69 -8.42 8.98
C GLN A 78 0.36 -7.00 8.54
N THR A 79 1.40 -6.20 8.34
CA THR A 79 1.28 -4.85 7.80
C THR A 79 2.32 -4.60 6.71
N MET A 80 2.20 -3.47 6.04
CA MET A 80 3.27 -2.99 5.18
C MET A 80 4.36 -2.34 6.03
N MET A 81 5.61 -2.72 5.82
CA MET A 81 6.74 -2.16 6.58
C MET A 81 7.05 -0.72 6.14
N PRO A 82 7.39 0.20 7.06
CA PRO A 82 7.77 1.57 6.71
C PRO A 82 9.05 1.63 5.86
N LYS A 83 9.93 0.64 6.02
CA LYS A 83 11.20 0.51 5.31
C LYS A 83 11.55 -0.96 5.14
N LEU A 84 12.05 -1.33 3.97
CA LEU A 84 12.55 -2.69 3.71
C LEU A 84 13.60 -2.71 2.60
N HIS A 85 14.53 -3.64 2.67
CA HIS A 85 15.46 -3.93 1.58
C HIS A 85 14.76 -4.72 0.48
N SER A 86 15.09 -4.41 -0.77
CA SER A 86 14.57 -5.17 -1.90
C SER A 86 15.27 -6.53 -1.98
N THR A 87 14.49 -7.60 -2.07
CA THR A 87 15.02 -8.96 -2.28
C THR A 87 15.44 -9.23 -3.72
N ASN A 88 14.90 -8.49 -4.69
CA ASN A 88 15.11 -8.71 -6.12
C ASN A 88 16.07 -7.69 -6.75
N PHE A 89 16.36 -6.59 -6.06
CA PHE A 89 17.21 -5.50 -6.53
C PHE A 89 18.23 -5.16 -5.44
N GLU A 90 19.39 -5.79 -5.55
CA GLU A 90 20.48 -5.60 -4.58
C GLU A 90 20.87 -4.13 -4.44
N GLY A 91 21.09 -3.68 -3.20
CA GLY A 91 21.41 -2.29 -2.88
C GLY A 91 20.23 -1.31 -2.91
N MET A 92 19.01 -1.78 -3.24
CA MET A 92 17.80 -0.94 -3.27
C MET A 92 16.96 -1.10 -2.00
N GLU A 93 16.46 0.02 -1.50
CA GLU A 93 15.48 0.05 -0.40
C GLU A 93 14.14 0.61 -0.88
N LEU A 94 13.06 0.13 -0.25
CA LEU A 94 11.74 0.74 -0.34
C LEU A 94 11.45 1.46 0.97
N ILE A 95 11.00 2.71 0.87
CA ILE A 95 10.61 3.52 2.03
C ILE A 95 9.21 4.09 1.85
N ARG A 96 8.54 4.41 2.96
CA ARG A 96 7.21 5.04 2.98
C ARG A 96 7.26 6.29 3.87
N PRO A 97 7.67 7.44 3.31
CA PRO A 97 7.84 8.67 4.12
C PRO A 97 6.54 9.15 4.78
N LEU A 98 5.38 8.86 4.16
CA LEU A 98 4.07 9.28 4.66
C LEU A 98 3.41 8.27 5.62
N TYR A 99 4.16 7.27 6.11
CA TYR A 99 3.66 6.14 6.89
C TYR A 99 2.80 6.52 8.10
N LEU A 100 3.08 7.66 8.73
CA LEU A 100 2.37 8.18 9.91
C LEU A 100 1.46 9.38 9.59
N VAL A 101 1.36 9.78 8.32
CA VAL A 101 0.55 10.92 7.89
C VAL A 101 -0.85 10.45 7.54
N ARG A 102 -1.88 11.21 7.92
CA ARG A 102 -3.28 10.89 7.62
C ARG A 102 -3.61 11.21 6.16
N GLU A 103 -4.50 10.41 5.55
CA GLU A 103 -5.02 10.67 4.19
C GLU A 103 -5.65 12.07 4.09
N GLU A 104 -6.40 12.48 5.11
CA GLU A 104 -7.05 13.79 5.15
C GLU A 104 -6.07 14.95 5.14
N ASP A 105 -4.93 14.82 5.86
CA ASP A 105 -3.88 15.85 5.86
C ASP A 105 -3.24 15.97 4.49
N ILE A 106 -3.03 14.85 3.79
CA ILE A 106 -2.49 14.84 2.43
C ILE A 106 -3.48 15.51 1.46
N ILE A 107 -4.78 15.23 1.60
CA ILE A 107 -5.82 15.86 0.79
C ILE A 107 -5.88 17.37 1.04
N HIS A 108 -5.82 17.80 2.30
CA HIS A 108 -5.80 19.23 2.66
C HIS A 108 -4.57 19.92 2.10
N TRP A 109 -3.39 19.31 2.25
CA TRP A 109 -2.14 19.82 1.69
C TRP A 109 -2.20 19.95 0.15
N ALA A 110 -2.74 18.95 -0.53
CA ALA A 110 -2.89 18.98 -1.98
C ALA A 110 -3.83 20.12 -2.43
N LYS A 111 -4.93 20.32 -1.73
CA LYS A 111 -5.87 21.42 -2.00
C LYS A 111 -5.25 22.79 -1.73
N TYR A 112 -4.52 22.93 -0.61
CA TYR A 112 -3.85 24.18 -0.26
C TYR A 112 -2.81 24.62 -1.30
N ASN A 113 -2.13 23.64 -1.93
CA ASN A 113 -1.13 23.89 -2.97
C ASN A 113 -1.73 23.84 -4.40
N GLU A 114 -3.06 23.83 -4.54
CA GLU A 114 -3.78 23.82 -5.83
C GLU A 114 -3.36 22.66 -6.74
N LEU A 115 -2.96 21.51 -6.16
CA LEU A 115 -2.50 20.36 -6.91
C LEU A 115 -3.67 19.54 -7.47
N ASN A 116 -3.54 19.12 -8.73
CA ASN A 116 -4.54 18.32 -9.40
C ASN A 116 -4.07 16.87 -9.58
N PHE A 117 -4.77 15.93 -8.97
CA PHE A 117 -4.51 14.51 -9.11
C PHE A 117 -5.63 13.80 -9.86
N ILE A 118 -5.26 12.88 -10.75
CA ILE A 118 -6.21 12.03 -11.47
C ILE A 118 -6.74 10.99 -10.46
N ARG A 119 -8.05 10.82 -10.39
CA ARG A 119 -8.69 9.84 -9.49
C ARG A 119 -8.36 8.41 -9.88
N CYS A 120 -8.40 8.10 -11.18
CA CYS A 120 -7.98 6.80 -11.72
C CYS A 120 -7.47 7.00 -13.15
N ALA A 121 -6.28 6.45 -13.46
CA ALA A 121 -5.68 6.52 -14.78
C ALA A 121 -5.63 5.15 -15.49
N CYS A 122 -6.24 4.12 -14.91
CA CYS A 122 -6.18 2.76 -15.44
C CYS A 122 -7.37 2.49 -16.36
N ARG A 123 -7.13 2.27 -17.66
CA ARG A 123 -8.15 1.89 -18.63
C ARG A 123 -8.80 0.54 -18.35
N LEU A 124 -8.13 -0.33 -17.58
CA LEU A 124 -8.70 -1.61 -17.12
C LEU A 124 -9.79 -1.40 -16.05
N THR A 125 -9.85 -0.22 -15.43
CA THR A 125 -10.87 0.11 -14.44
C THR A 125 -12.19 0.59 -15.04
N ASP A 126 -12.27 0.85 -16.34
CA ASP A 126 -13.55 1.12 -17.02
C ASP A 126 -14.49 -0.10 -16.95
N ASN A 127 -13.92 -1.31 -16.80
CA ASN A 127 -14.64 -2.55 -16.50
C ASN A 127 -14.55 -2.98 -15.01
N CYS A 128 -13.71 -2.37 -14.24
CA CYS A 128 -13.60 -2.59 -12.80
C CYS A 128 -14.54 -1.59 -12.15
N SER A 129 -15.65 -2.05 -11.64
CA SER A 129 -16.79 -1.32 -11.05
C SER A 129 -16.41 -0.45 -9.84
N ILE A 130 -15.40 0.40 -9.98
CA ILE A 130 -15.22 1.56 -9.14
C ILE A 130 -16.14 2.64 -9.71
N SER A 131 -17.45 2.48 -9.47
CA SER A 131 -18.42 3.51 -9.73
C SER A 131 -18.06 4.75 -8.92
N GLU A 132 -18.44 5.92 -9.42
CA GLU A 132 -18.27 7.23 -8.74
C GLU A 132 -18.85 7.27 -7.32
N THR A 133 -19.67 6.29 -6.96
CA THR A 133 -20.30 6.11 -5.65
C THR A 133 -19.49 5.28 -4.66
N GLY A 134 -18.32 4.71 -5.08
CA GLY A 134 -17.45 3.94 -4.16
C GLY A 134 -18.04 2.62 -3.66
N ASP A 135 -19.16 2.16 -4.20
CA ASP A 135 -20.03 1.17 -3.55
C ASP A 135 -20.14 -0.18 -4.29
N LYS A 136 -19.13 -0.57 -5.08
CA LYS A 136 -19.03 -1.95 -5.58
C LYS A 136 -17.68 -2.58 -5.25
N GLY A 137 -17.64 -3.20 -4.06
CA GLY A 137 -17.05 -4.53 -3.91
C GLY A 137 -15.54 -4.65 -3.84
N SER A 138 -14.76 -3.57 -3.65
CA SER A 138 -13.36 -3.78 -3.29
C SER A 138 -13.27 -4.03 -1.78
N MET A 139 -12.66 -5.15 -1.37
CA MET A 139 -12.38 -5.47 0.05
C MET A 139 -11.78 -4.29 0.81
N ARG A 140 -10.97 -3.47 0.14
CA ARG A 140 -10.39 -2.26 0.74
C ARG A 140 -11.46 -1.20 1.05
N ALA A 141 -12.43 -0.98 0.16
CA ALA A 141 -13.52 -0.02 0.39
C ALA A 141 -14.40 -0.45 1.56
N GLU A 142 -14.70 -1.75 1.68
CA GLU A 142 -15.45 -2.31 2.80
C GLU A 142 -14.70 -2.12 4.12
N VAL A 143 -13.40 -2.42 4.16
CA VAL A 143 -12.56 -2.24 5.35
C VAL A 143 -12.46 -0.75 5.72
N LYS A 144 -12.27 0.13 4.75
CA LYS A 144 -12.24 1.59 4.99
C LYS A 144 -13.54 2.08 5.63
N LYS A 145 -14.70 1.60 5.15
CA LYS A 145 -16.01 1.90 5.73
C LYS A 145 -16.12 1.37 7.15
N LEU A 146 -15.76 0.10 7.38
CA LEU A 146 -15.78 -0.53 8.70
C LEU A 146 -14.94 0.24 9.72
N ILE A 147 -13.71 0.60 9.36
CA ILE A 147 -12.82 1.36 10.25
C ILE A 147 -13.44 2.71 10.60
N ARG A 148 -14.02 3.44 9.65
CA ARG A 148 -14.70 4.73 9.89
C ARG A 148 -15.90 4.58 10.83
N GLU A 149 -16.72 3.55 10.65
CA GLU A 149 -17.88 3.28 11.52
C GLU A 149 -17.45 2.96 12.96
N LEU A 150 -16.36 2.23 13.12
CA LEU A 150 -15.79 1.92 14.44
C LEU A 150 -15.15 3.17 15.07
N ALA A 151 -14.40 3.95 14.30
CA ALA A 151 -13.75 5.18 14.76
C ALA A 151 -14.77 6.25 15.20
N ALA A 152 -15.92 6.31 14.56
CA ALA A 152 -17.03 7.19 14.98
C ALA A 152 -17.58 6.85 16.39
N LYS A 153 -17.45 5.59 16.82
CA LYS A 153 -17.87 5.14 18.17
C LYS A 153 -16.75 5.28 19.20
N ASN A 154 -15.50 5.13 18.78
CA ASN A 154 -14.35 5.21 19.66
C ASN A 154 -13.15 5.81 18.91
N PRO A 155 -12.70 7.02 19.28
CA PRO A 155 -11.62 7.75 18.59
C PRO A 155 -10.24 7.06 18.68
N TYR A 156 -10.09 6.07 19.54
CA TYR A 156 -8.81 5.33 19.69
C TYR A 156 -8.69 4.13 18.74
N ILE A 157 -9.76 3.74 18.02
CA ILE A 157 -9.79 2.53 17.19
C ILE A 157 -8.66 2.50 16.16
N GLU A 158 -8.49 3.54 15.39
CA GLU A 158 -7.46 3.59 14.35
C GLU A 158 -6.05 3.44 14.92
N LYS A 159 -5.78 4.14 16.03
CA LYS A 159 -4.50 4.02 16.75
C LYS A 159 -4.30 2.62 17.35
N ASN A 160 -5.37 2.00 17.85
CA ASN A 160 -5.31 0.66 18.40
C ASN A 160 -5.05 -0.38 17.32
N ILE A 161 -5.70 -0.26 16.14
CA ILE A 161 -5.40 -1.12 14.98
C ILE A 161 -3.92 -0.99 14.60
N PHE A 162 -3.41 0.23 14.47
CA PHE A 162 -2.01 0.47 14.13
C PHE A 162 -1.06 -0.16 15.16
N ARG A 163 -1.29 0.08 16.45
CA ARG A 163 -0.44 -0.41 17.53
C ARG A 163 -0.53 -1.92 17.74
N SER A 164 -1.59 -2.57 17.30
CA SER A 164 -1.74 -4.03 17.47
C SER A 164 -0.61 -4.82 16.82
N VAL A 165 -0.01 -4.31 15.76
CA VAL A 165 1.13 -4.96 15.07
C VAL A 165 2.50 -4.54 15.61
N GLU A 166 2.55 -3.52 16.47
CA GLU A 166 3.74 -3.12 17.22
C GLU A 166 3.82 -3.86 18.57
N ASN A 167 2.67 -4.34 19.07
CA ASN A 167 2.47 -4.90 20.42
C ASN A 167 2.04 -6.35 20.36
N VAL A 168 2.76 -7.17 19.60
CA VAL A 168 2.48 -8.62 19.50
C VAL A 168 3.18 -9.36 20.61
N SER A 169 2.39 -9.97 21.52
CA SER A 169 2.90 -10.89 22.53
C SER A 169 3.00 -12.30 21.97
N LEU A 170 4.22 -12.78 21.72
CA LEU A 170 4.44 -14.09 21.12
C LEU A 170 4.04 -15.23 22.07
N ASP A 171 4.05 -14.98 23.39
CA ASP A 171 3.66 -15.96 24.40
C ASP A 171 2.16 -16.28 24.42
N THR A 172 1.36 -15.44 23.77
CA THR A 172 -0.11 -15.55 23.74
C THR A 172 -0.68 -15.78 22.35
N VAL A 173 0.17 -16.13 21.37
CA VAL A 173 -0.28 -16.51 20.02
C VAL A 173 -0.10 -18.01 19.79
N ILE A 174 -1.07 -18.63 19.12
CA ILE A 174 -1.06 -20.09 18.85
C ILE A 174 0.13 -20.47 17.94
N ALA A 175 0.46 -19.62 16.98
CA ALA A 175 1.62 -19.81 16.11
C ALA A 175 2.01 -18.49 15.43
N TYR A 176 3.28 -18.39 15.05
CA TYR A 176 3.80 -17.27 14.23
C TYR A 176 4.78 -17.78 13.17
N LYS A 177 5.05 -16.94 12.16
CA LYS A 177 6.06 -17.24 11.15
C LYS A 177 7.24 -16.27 11.28
N LYS A 178 8.46 -16.81 11.28
CA LYS A 178 9.70 -16.05 11.26
C LYS A 178 10.63 -16.63 10.20
N ASN A 179 11.10 -15.81 9.27
CA ASN A 179 11.97 -16.24 8.16
C ASN A 179 11.40 -17.44 7.34
N GLY A 180 10.08 -17.47 7.15
CA GLY A 180 9.40 -18.55 6.43
C GLY A 180 9.12 -19.81 7.27
N VAL A 181 9.69 -19.92 8.46
CA VAL A 181 9.47 -21.05 9.37
C VAL A 181 8.28 -20.75 10.29
N LYS A 182 7.39 -21.72 10.44
CA LYS A 182 6.26 -21.65 11.38
C LYS A 182 6.70 -22.16 12.75
N HIS A 183 6.47 -21.38 13.78
CA HIS A 183 6.65 -21.72 15.20
C HIS A 183 5.29 -21.88 15.84
N SER A 184 5.13 -22.92 16.65
CA SER A 184 3.88 -23.24 17.35
C SER A 184 4.10 -23.16 18.86
N PHE A 185 3.06 -22.82 19.61
CA PHE A 185 3.11 -22.86 21.08
C PHE A 185 3.47 -24.25 21.63
N LEU A 186 3.21 -25.31 20.86
CA LEU A 186 3.57 -26.69 21.22
C LEU A 186 5.09 -26.93 21.32
N GLU A 187 5.92 -26.07 20.70
CA GLU A 187 7.39 -26.19 20.77
C GLU A 187 7.94 -25.89 22.18
N SER A 188 7.16 -25.21 22.99
CA SER A 188 7.54 -24.81 24.38
C SER A 188 6.52 -25.24 25.42
N TYR A 189 5.66 -26.24 25.15
CA TYR A 189 4.56 -26.63 26.01
C TYR A 189 4.94 -27.71 27.04
N ASP A 190 6.06 -28.38 26.90
CA ASP A 190 6.53 -29.47 27.80
C ASP A 190 7.09 -28.95 29.14
#